data_6bcb388ca908c91b6cfbd4b885c45804
#
_entry.id   6bcb388ca908c91b6cfbd4b885c45804
#
_cell.length_a   1.000
_cell.length_b   1.000
_cell.length_c   1.000
_cell.angle_alpha   90.00
_cell.angle_beta   90.00
_cell.angle_gamma   90.00
#
_symmetry.space_group_name_H-M   'P 1'
#
loop_
_entity.id
_entity.type
_entity.pdbx_description
1 polymer ?
#
loop_
_entity_poly.entity_id
_entity_poly.type
_entity_poly.pdbx_seq_one_letter_code
_entity_poly.pdbx_strand_id
1 'polypeptide(L)'
;GLSVDGVVGLNTAIEIKKLIRPTLDKSLNEAIKGFKPAGSALNICINIENNGEYREQVVFYESIKGSGTENGMNITFASEAGEEMSKENIISFVNKINPSLFLTFENSETQSVDYFKGKHSVSNIGKKLAEDIGKKLNFDAVGKNNMLLKNTKAVSLVINGNFYQINPNTVFDIVSEVY
;
A
#
# COMPACT_ATOMS: atom_id res chain seq x y z
N GLY A 1 -35.52 21.94 -8.65
CA GLY A 1 -36.08 21.26 -7.50
C GLY A 1 -35.88 19.75 -7.67
N LEU A 2 -35.35 19.09 -6.66
CA LEU A 2 -35.24 17.63 -6.62
C LEU A 2 -36.64 17.06 -6.37
N SER A 3 -37.11 16.17 -7.21
CA SER A 3 -38.36 15.46 -6.98
C SER A 3 -38.19 14.46 -5.83
N VAL A 4 -39.12 14.51 -4.87
CA VAL A 4 -39.09 13.62 -3.68
C VAL A 4 -39.87 12.36 -4.02
N ASP A 5 -39.28 11.51 -4.90
CA ASP A 5 -39.90 10.24 -5.28
C ASP A 5 -39.22 9.00 -4.62
N GLY A 6 -38.27 9.23 -3.72
CA GLY A 6 -37.55 8.17 -3.02
C GLY A 6 -36.49 7.46 -3.87
N VAL A 7 -36.33 7.85 -5.12
CA VAL A 7 -35.29 7.31 -6.03
C VAL A 7 -34.19 8.35 -6.21
N VAL A 8 -32.96 7.99 -5.89
CA VAL A 8 -31.79 8.85 -6.15
C VAL A 8 -31.53 8.83 -7.65
N GLY A 9 -32.00 9.87 -8.35
CA GLY A 9 -31.77 10.04 -9.77
C GLY A 9 -30.26 10.15 -10.09
N LEU A 10 -29.89 9.84 -11.33
CA LEU A 10 -28.49 9.82 -11.79
C LEU A 10 -27.75 11.14 -11.48
N ASN A 11 -28.42 12.29 -11.67
CA ASN A 11 -27.84 13.62 -11.39
C ASN A 11 -27.62 13.85 -9.90
N THR A 12 -28.55 13.40 -9.04
CA THR A 12 -28.40 13.46 -7.58
C THR A 12 -27.28 12.54 -7.11
N ALA A 13 -27.16 11.34 -7.68
CA ALA A 13 -26.09 10.43 -7.41
C ALA A 13 -24.72 11.00 -7.80
N ILE A 14 -24.65 11.73 -8.95
CA ILE A 14 -23.43 12.41 -9.42
C ILE A 14 -23.05 13.55 -8.46
N GLU A 15 -23.98 14.37 -8.02
CA GLU A 15 -23.72 15.46 -7.08
C GLU A 15 -23.35 14.95 -5.68
N ILE A 16 -24.05 13.95 -5.19
CA ILE A 16 -23.66 13.23 -3.95
C ILE A 16 -22.25 12.66 -4.09
N LYS A 17 -21.94 12.04 -5.22
CA LYS A 17 -20.61 11.48 -5.50
C LYS A 17 -19.50 12.55 -5.55
N LYS A 18 -19.80 13.76 -6.06
CA LYS A 18 -18.87 14.90 -6.04
C LYS A 18 -18.64 15.46 -4.65
N LEU A 19 -19.68 15.53 -3.82
CA LEU A 19 -19.62 16.05 -2.45
C LEU A 19 -18.99 15.06 -1.46
N ILE A 20 -19.22 13.77 -1.67
CA ILE A 20 -18.85 12.71 -0.73
C ILE A 20 -17.52 12.03 -1.10
N ARG A 21 -17.11 12.09 -2.40
CA ARG A 21 -15.91 11.42 -2.90
C ARG A 21 -14.61 11.70 -2.13
N PRO A 22 -14.31 12.92 -1.65
CA PRO A 22 -13.09 13.13 -0.89
C PRO A 22 -13.11 12.57 0.53
N THR A 23 -14.32 12.38 1.09
CA THR A 23 -14.49 11.97 2.50
C THR A 23 -14.93 10.51 2.63
N LEU A 24 -15.77 10.02 1.73
CA LEU A 24 -16.36 8.69 1.80
C LEU A 24 -15.40 7.58 1.34
N ASP A 25 -14.58 7.84 0.30
CA ASP A 25 -13.57 6.87 -0.15
C ASP A 25 -12.54 6.56 0.93
N LYS A 26 -12.33 7.49 1.88
CA LYS A 26 -11.44 7.27 3.03
C LYS A 26 -12.14 6.63 4.21
N SER A 27 -13.26 7.20 4.66
CA SER A 27 -13.96 6.69 5.84
C SER A 27 -14.66 5.36 5.57
N LEU A 28 -15.15 5.11 4.35
CA LEU A 28 -15.72 3.81 3.98
C LEU A 28 -14.64 2.74 3.84
N ASN A 29 -13.50 3.07 3.23
CA ASN A 29 -12.36 2.15 3.20
C ASN A 29 -11.77 1.92 4.60
N GLU A 30 -11.76 2.91 5.47
CA GLU A 30 -11.35 2.77 6.87
C GLU A 30 -12.39 1.98 7.68
N ALA A 31 -13.69 2.19 7.47
CA ALA A 31 -14.75 1.43 8.10
C ALA A 31 -14.85 -0.02 7.57
N ILE A 32 -14.66 -0.23 6.27
CA ILE A 32 -14.63 -1.58 5.66
C ILE A 32 -13.37 -2.33 6.12
N LYS A 33 -12.25 -1.65 6.33
CA LYS A 33 -11.01 -2.25 6.86
C LYS A 33 -11.10 -2.56 8.36
N GLY A 34 -11.89 -1.81 9.13
CA GLY A 34 -12.23 -2.17 10.52
C GLY A 34 -13.13 -3.41 10.62
N PHE A 35 -13.72 -3.87 9.52
CA PHE A 35 -14.54 -5.07 9.44
C PHE A 35 -13.74 -6.26 8.91
N LYS A 36 -12.63 -6.59 9.55
CA LYS A 36 -12.01 -7.91 9.35
C LYS A 36 -12.84 -8.94 10.08
N PRO A 37 -13.31 -10.02 9.41
CA PRO A 37 -13.74 -11.19 10.15
C PRO A 37 -12.55 -11.65 11.01
N ALA A 38 -12.77 -11.84 12.30
CA ALA A 38 -11.74 -12.36 13.18
C ALA A 38 -11.16 -13.64 12.57
N GLY A 39 -9.85 -13.65 12.27
CA GLY A 39 -9.15 -14.79 11.69
C GLY A 39 -8.86 -14.74 10.18
N SER A 40 -9.19 -13.66 9.45
CA SER A 40 -8.74 -13.53 8.06
C SER A 40 -7.31 -13.00 7.99
N ALA A 41 -6.42 -13.76 7.36
CA ALA A 41 -5.05 -13.31 7.10
C ALA A 41 -5.05 -11.99 6.28
N LEU A 42 -4.12 -11.10 6.60
CA LEU A 42 -3.93 -9.86 5.87
C LEU A 42 -3.34 -10.16 4.48
N ASN A 43 -4.02 -9.70 3.43
CA ASN A 43 -3.51 -9.86 2.07
C ASN A 43 -2.61 -8.68 1.71
N ILE A 44 -1.34 -8.95 1.47
CA ILE A 44 -0.33 -7.94 1.11
C ILE A 44 0.21 -8.26 -0.27
N CYS A 45 0.26 -7.25 -1.13
CA CYS A 45 0.99 -7.33 -2.40
C CYS A 45 2.34 -6.67 -2.23
N ILE A 46 3.39 -7.33 -2.71
CA ILE A 46 4.77 -6.86 -2.64
C ILE A 46 5.31 -6.66 -4.07
N ASN A 47 5.98 -5.54 -4.28
CA ASN A 47 6.82 -5.29 -5.43
C ASN A 47 8.24 -5.02 -4.95
N ILE A 48 9.24 -5.60 -5.62
CA ILE A 48 10.65 -5.34 -5.37
C ILE A 48 11.23 -4.75 -6.65
N GLU A 49 11.62 -3.47 -6.62
CA GLU A 49 12.23 -2.84 -7.79
C GLU A 49 13.61 -3.39 -8.05
N ASN A 50 13.87 -3.71 -9.33
CA ASN A 50 15.05 -4.43 -9.79
C ASN A 50 16.22 -3.46 -10.03
N ASN A 51 16.68 -2.76 -8.98
CA ASN A 51 17.79 -1.78 -9.07
C ASN A 51 19.13 -2.31 -8.50
N GLY A 52 19.25 -3.61 -8.24
CA GLY A 52 20.42 -4.21 -7.58
C GLY A 52 20.89 -5.51 -8.24
N GLU A 53 21.89 -6.14 -7.63
CA GLU A 53 22.35 -7.46 -8.06
C GLU A 53 21.24 -8.50 -7.87
N TYR A 54 21.02 -9.35 -8.87
CA TYR A 54 19.99 -10.41 -8.85
C TYR A 54 20.04 -11.26 -7.57
N ARG A 55 21.23 -11.60 -7.08
CA ARG A 55 21.42 -12.40 -5.87
C ARG A 55 20.86 -11.72 -4.63
N GLU A 56 21.06 -10.42 -4.49
CA GLU A 56 20.55 -9.63 -3.36
C GLU A 56 19.03 -9.61 -3.35
N GLN A 57 18.42 -9.47 -4.52
CA GLN A 57 16.96 -9.47 -4.66
C GLN A 57 16.36 -10.82 -4.29
N VAL A 58 16.96 -11.93 -4.73
CA VAL A 58 16.48 -13.27 -4.38
C VAL A 58 16.54 -13.48 -2.86
N VAL A 59 17.63 -13.10 -2.21
CA VAL A 59 17.78 -13.23 -0.74
C VAL A 59 16.73 -12.38 -0.03
N PHE A 60 16.51 -11.15 -0.49
CA PHE A 60 15.53 -10.25 0.10
C PHE A 60 14.10 -10.74 -0.14
N TYR A 61 13.79 -11.25 -1.34
CA TYR A 61 12.52 -11.87 -1.69
C TYR A 61 12.17 -13.04 -0.76
N GLU A 62 13.09 -13.97 -0.54
CA GLU A 62 12.88 -15.10 0.37
C GLU A 62 12.75 -14.66 1.84
N SER A 63 13.47 -13.62 2.25
CA SER A 63 13.33 -13.01 3.58
C SER A 63 11.93 -12.42 3.79
N ILE A 64 11.40 -11.69 2.81
CA ILE A 64 10.03 -11.16 2.86
C ILE A 64 9.00 -12.28 2.95
N LYS A 65 9.15 -13.33 2.15
CA LYS A 65 8.24 -14.47 2.14
C LYS A 65 8.22 -15.20 3.48
N GLY A 66 9.39 -15.43 4.08
CA GLY A 66 9.52 -16.02 5.39
C GLY A 66 8.83 -15.17 6.47
N SER A 67 9.19 -13.88 6.53
CA SER A 67 8.64 -12.93 7.50
C SER A 67 7.11 -12.78 7.39
N GLY A 68 6.56 -12.76 6.18
CA GLY A 68 5.12 -12.70 5.97
C GLY A 68 4.40 -13.93 6.50
N THR A 69 4.97 -15.12 6.29
CA THR A 69 4.42 -16.38 6.80
C THR A 69 4.45 -16.43 8.33
N GLU A 70 5.54 -16.03 8.96
CA GLU A 70 5.69 -15.96 10.42
C GLU A 70 4.65 -15.01 11.04
N ASN A 71 4.31 -13.91 10.37
CA ASN A 71 3.29 -12.95 10.80
C ASN A 71 1.86 -13.33 10.39
N GLY A 72 1.63 -14.52 9.84
CA GLY A 72 0.30 -14.99 9.43
C GLY A 72 -0.33 -14.17 8.30
N MET A 73 0.48 -13.57 7.43
CA MET A 73 0.05 -12.75 6.31
C MET A 73 0.04 -13.55 5.00
N ASN A 74 -0.90 -13.23 4.11
CA ASN A 74 -0.91 -13.74 2.75
C ASN A 74 -0.11 -12.81 1.85
N ILE A 75 1.09 -13.21 1.46
CA ILE A 75 1.97 -12.44 0.59
C ILE A 75 1.77 -12.86 -0.87
N THR A 76 1.52 -11.88 -1.73
CA THR A 76 1.50 -12.03 -3.19
C THR A 76 2.53 -11.08 -3.78
N PHE A 77 3.43 -11.57 -4.62
CA PHE A 77 4.38 -10.71 -5.32
C PHE A 77 3.80 -10.21 -6.64
N ALA A 78 4.05 -8.94 -6.98
CA ALA A 78 3.62 -8.36 -8.25
C ALA A 78 4.42 -8.90 -9.43
N SER A 79 5.70 -9.23 -9.21
CA SER A 79 6.61 -9.86 -10.17
C SER A 79 7.49 -10.88 -9.46
N GLU A 80 8.04 -11.83 -10.20
CA GLU A 80 9.05 -12.74 -9.65
C GLU A 80 10.41 -12.02 -9.50
N ALA A 81 11.30 -12.60 -8.67
CA ALA A 81 12.63 -12.03 -8.49
C ALA A 81 13.37 -12.01 -9.83
N GLY A 82 13.86 -10.85 -10.24
CA GLY A 82 14.57 -10.65 -11.51
C GLY A 82 13.68 -10.31 -12.70
N GLU A 83 12.35 -10.31 -12.56
CA GLU A 83 11.45 -9.84 -13.62
C GLU A 83 11.23 -8.33 -13.50
N GLU A 84 11.40 -7.62 -14.62
CA GLU A 84 11.01 -6.22 -14.73
C GLU A 84 9.57 -6.11 -15.23
N MET A 85 8.73 -5.50 -14.42
CA MET A 85 7.36 -5.17 -14.80
C MET A 85 7.18 -3.65 -14.86
N SER A 86 6.53 -3.14 -15.91
CA SER A 86 6.23 -1.71 -15.98
C SER A 86 5.31 -1.27 -14.83
N LYS A 87 5.43 -0.01 -14.40
CA LYS A 87 4.61 0.54 -13.29
C LYS A 87 3.12 0.46 -13.59
N GLU A 88 2.71 0.60 -14.85
CA GLU A 88 1.33 0.44 -15.32
C GLU A 88 0.82 -0.98 -15.11
N ASN A 89 1.63 -1.98 -15.45
CA ASN A 89 1.28 -3.40 -15.28
C ASN A 89 1.20 -3.78 -13.79
N ILE A 90 2.13 -3.29 -12.97
CA ILE A 90 2.09 -3.45 -11.51
C ILE A 90 0.80 -2.87 -10.94
N ILE A 91 0.44 -1.63 -11.29
CA ILE A 91 -0.79 -0.98 -10.85
C ILE A 91 -2.02 -1.78 -11.27
N SER A 92 -2.06 -2.23 -12.53
CA SER A 92 -3.16 -3.04 -13.05
C SER A 92 -3.32 -4.34 -12.26
N PHE A 93 -2.22 -5.04 -12.01
CA PHE A 93 -2.19 -6.27 -11.24
C PHE A 93 -2.66 -6.04 -9.79
N VAL A 94 -2.08 -5.06 -9.09
CA VAL A 94 -2.44 -4.71 -7.71
C VAL A 94 -3.92 -4.34 -7.59
N ASN A 95 -4.43 -3.52 -8.52
CA ASN A 95 -5.84 -3.13 -8.53
C ASN A 95 -6.79 -4.29 -8.84
N LYS A 96 -6.34 -5.31 -9.57
CA LYS A 96 -7.10 -6.53 -9.87
C LYS A 96 -7.20 -7.46 -8.66
N ILE A 97 -6.09 -7.70 -7.95
CA ILE A 97 -6.07 -8.56 -6.77
C ILE A 97 -6.63 -7.87 -5.52
N ASN A 98 -6.68 -6.53 -5.52
CA ASN A 98 -7.23 -5.69 -4.47
C ASN A 98 -6.74 -6.05 -3.05
N PRO A 99 -5.41 -5.99 -2.78
CA PRO A 99 -4.86 -6.33 -1.49
C PRO A 99 -5.24 -5.29 -0.42
N SER A 100 -5.09 -5.63 0.85
CA SER A 100 -5.25 -4.68 1.96
C SER A 100 -4.14 -3.63 1.97
N LEU A 101 -2.92 -4.05 1.62
CA LEU A 101 -1.72 -3.22 1.61
C LEU A 101 -0.86 -3.57 0.40
N PHE A 102 -0.30 -2.56 -0.25
CA PHE A 102 0.69 -2.70 -1.30
C PHE A 102 2.01 -2.05 -0.85
N LEU A 103 3.07 -2.84 -0.82
CA LEU A 103 4.41 -2.40 -0.46
C LEU A 103 5.34 -2.53 -1.66
N THR A 104 6.04 -1.46 -2.00
CA THR A 104 7.18 -1.50 -2.93
C THR A 104 8.47 -1.30 -2.14
N PHE A 105 9.45 -2.16 -2.37
CA PHE A 105 10.80 -2.01 -1.85
C PHE A 105 11.72 -1.58 -2.99
N GLU A 106 12.38 -0.43 -2.84
CA GLU A 106 13.33 0.11 -3.80
C GLU A 106 14.74 0.11 -3.18
N ASN A 107 15.70 -0.56 -3.84
CA ASN A 107 17.10 -0.49 -3.42
C ASN A 107 17.65 0.91 -3.75
N SER A 108 17.97 1.69 -2.72
CA SER A 108 18.30 3.11 -2.84
C SER A 108 19.26 3.53 -1.73
N GLU A 109 20.06 4.56 -1.99
CA GLU A 109 20.84 5.25 -0.96
C GLU A 109 19.95 6.13 -0.07
N THR A 110 18.78 6.52 -0.57
CA THR A 110 17.80 7.28 0.21
C THR A 110 17.12 6.35 1.20
N GLN A 111 17.04 6.78 2.46
CA GLN A 111 16.35 6.05 3.53
C GLN A 111 15.01 6.72 3.81
N SER A 112 13.96 6.26 3.16
CA SER A 112 12.61 6.83 3.36
C SER A 112 11.51 5.78 3.23
N VAL A 113 10.38 6.06 3.90
CA VAL A 113 9.11 5.36 3.70
C VAL A 113 8.13 6.37 3.11
N ASP A 114 7.84 6.20 1.82
CA ASP A 114 7.01 7.12 1.09
C ASP A 114 5.55 6.69 1.15
N TYR A 115 4.65 7.67 1.38
CA TYR A 115 3.21 7.48 1.37
C TYR A 115 2.53 8.47 0.43
N PHE A 116 1.31 8.17 -0.01
CA PHE A 116 0.57 9.06 -0.90
C PHE A 116 0.22 10.39 -0.23
N LYS A 117 0.68 11.49 -0.85
CA LYS A 117 0.29 12.86 -0.54
C LYS A 117 0.16 13.65 -1.83
N GLY A 118 -1.07 13.91 -2.24
CA GLY A 118 -1.40 14.78 -3.38
C GLY A 118 -1.64 16.24 -2.92
N LYS A 119 -2.01 17.11 -3.86
CA LYS A 119 -2.29 18.52 -3.59
C LYS A 119 -3.47 18.71 -2.61
N HIS A 120 -4.49 17.87 -2.70
CA HIS A 120 -5.74 17.99 -1.94
C HIS A 120 -6.14 16.71 -1.19
N SER A 121 -5.27 15.71 -1.16
CA SER A 121 -5.57 14.42 -0.53
C SER A 121 -4.31 13.78 0.04
N VAL A 122 -4.47 13.01 1.11
CA VAL A 122 -3.41 12.25 1.75
C VAL A 122 -3.95 10.90 2.21
N SER A 123 -3.15 9.84 2.10
CA SER A 123 -3.47 8.55 2.72
C SER A 123 -3.14 8.62 4.21
N ASN A 124 -4.15 8.71 5.09
CA ASN A 124 -3.92 8.82 6.54
C ASN A 124 -3.33 7.53 7.11
N ILE A 125 -3.86 6.36 6.69
CA ILE A 125 -3.32 5.05 7.08
C ILE A 125 -1.89 4.90 6.55
N GLY A 126 -1.67 5.21 5.26
CA GLY A 126 -0.33 5.18 4.66
C GLY A 126 0.66 6.09 5.37
N LYS A 127 0.24 7.30 5.78
CA LYS A 127 1.06 8.23 6.56
C LYS A 127 1.44 7.62 7.91
N LYS A 128 0.45 7.09 8.65
CA LYS A 128 0.70 6.49 9.97
C LYS A 128 1.66 5.30 9.86
N LEU A 129 1.41 4.38 8.94
CA LEU A 129 2.31 3.25 8.69
C LEU A 129 3.71 3.70 8.32
N ALA A 130 3.85 4.71 7.44
CA ALA A 130 5.15 5.26 7.04
C ALA A 130 5.90 5.87 8.23
N GLU A 131 5.21 6.59 9.11
CA GLU A 131 5.79 7.17 10.34
C GLU A 131 6.23 6.06 11.32
N ASP A 132 5.41 5.04 11.53
CA ASP A 132 5.72 3.94 12.46
C ASP A 132 6.88 3.07 11.93
N ILE A 133 6.85 2.69 10.66
CA ILE A 133 7.93 1.92 10.00
C ILE A 133 9.21 2.76 9.96
N GLY A 134 9.11 4.03 9.53
CA GLY A 134 10.26 4.94 9.45
C GLY A 134 10.95 5.09 10.80
N LYS A 135 10.19 5.28 11.88
CA LYS A 135 10.73 5.36 13.23
C LYS A 135 11.51 4.11 13.64
N LYS A 136 11.04 2.93 13.29
CA LYS A 136 11.70 1.64 13.64
C LYS A 136 12.94 1.37 12.79
N LEU A 137 12.90 1.74 11.49
CA LEU A 137 14.02 1.57 10.58
C LEU A 137 15.02 2.75 10.63
N ASN A 138 14.71 3.84 11.34
CA ASN A 138 15.41 5.12 11.30
C ASN A 138 15.42 5.72 9.89
N PHE A 139 14.28 5.70 9.21
CA PHE A 139 14.02 6.24 7.89
C PHE A 139 13.03 7.39 7.98
N ASP A 140 13.10 8.33 7.03
CA ASP A 140 12.18 9.46 6.96
C ASP A 140 10.81 9.03 6.38
N ALA A 141 9.70 9.46 6.99
CA ALA A 141 8.38 9.32 6.40
C ALA A 141 8.09 10.49 5.45
N VAL A 142 7.94 10.21 4.14
CA VAL A 142 7.86 11.24 3.10
C VAL A 142 6.55 11.14 2.31
N GLY A 143 5.78 12.24 2.28
CA GLY A 143 4.59 12.33 1.44
C GLY A 143 4.94 12.58 -0.02
N LYS A 144 4.62 11.65 -0.93
CA LYS A 144 4.88 11.75 -2.37
C LYS A 144 3.64 11.51 -3.22
N ASN A 145 3.67 12.08 -4.42
CA ASN A 145 2.63 11.90 -5.44
C ASN A 145 3.22 11.17 -6.66
N ASN A 146 3.74 9.96 -6.43
CA ASN A 146 4.24 9.14 -7.52
C ASN A 146 3.12 8.23 -8.09
N MET A 147 3.40 7.58 -9.21
CA MET A 147 2.44 6.79 -9.97
C MET A 147 1.90 5.59 -9.20
N LEU A 148 2.76 4.83 -8.51
CA LEU A 148 2.38 3.66 -7.72
C LEU A 148 1.48 4.05 -6.54
N LEU A 149 1.89 5.07 -5.78
CA LEU A 149 1.15 5.54 -4.61
C LEU A 149 -0.21 6.16 -4.96
N LYS A 150 -0.31 6.83 -6.14
CA LYS A 150 -1.50 7.54 -6.57
C LYS A 150 -2.56 6.63 -7.19
N ASN A 151 -2.13 5.70 -8.04
CA ASN A 151 -3.02 4.97 -8.94
C ASN A 151 -3.42 3.59 -8.42
N THR A 152 -2.85 3.14 -7.31
CA THR A 152 -3.31 1.92 -6.62
C THR A 152 -4.48 2.22 -5.68
N LYS A 153 -5.46 1.31 -5.62
CA LYS A 153 -6.63 1.41 -4.74
C LYS A 153 -6.31 1.02 -3.30
N ALA A 154 -5.33 0.15 -3.13
CA ALA A 154 -4.84 -0.27 -1.82
C ALA A 154 -4.13 0.88 -1.09
N VAL A 155 -3.99 0.78 0.24
CA VAL A 155 -2.99 1.57 0.96
C VAL A 155 -1.63 1.19 0.41
N SER A 156 -0.84 2.16 -0.02
CA SER A 156 0.42 1.91 -0.72
C SER A 156 1.56 2.66 -0.06
N LEU A 157 2.69 1.97 0.09
CA LEU A 157 3.95 2.54 0.57
C LEU A 157 5.09 2.16 -0.38
N VAL A 158 6.07 3.04 -0.48
CA VAL A 158 7.37 2.75 -1.11
C VAL A 158 8.44 2.88 -0.04
N ILE A 159 9.15 1.80 0.23
CA ILE A 159 10.24 1.74 1.22
C ILE A 159 11.55 1.80 0.44
N ASN A 160 12.22 2.94 0.55
CA ASN A 160 13.50 3.21 -0.11
C ASN A 160 14.62 2.95 0.88
N GLY A 161 15.60 2.17 0.49
CA GLY A 161 16.77 1.89 1.32
C GLY A 161 17.57 0.73 0.80
N ASN A 162 18.77 0.54 1.32
CA ASN A 162 19.55 -0.64 1.03
C ASN A 162 18.85 -1.88 1.62
N PHE A 163 18.64 -2.93 0.83
CA PHE A 163 17.95 -4.15 1.25
C PHE A 163 18.59 -4.82 2.48
N TYR A 164 19.90 -4.67 2.68
CA TYR A 164 20.58 -5.16 3.89
C TYR A 164 20.20 -4.39 5.17
N GLN A 165 19.67 -3.17 5.04
CA GLN A 165 19.25 -2.33 6.16
C GLN A 165 17.77 -2.49 6.47
N ILE A 166 16.98 -3.01 5.53
CA ILE A 166 15.56 -3.23 5.70
C ILE A 166 15.35 -4.63 6.29
N ASN A 167 14.88 -4.67 7.54
CA ASN A 167 14.44 -5.91 8.15
C ASN A 167 12.93 -6.12 7.86
N PRO A 168 12.55 -7.09 7.02
CA PRO A 168 11.14 -7.33 6.69
C PRO A 168 10.28 -7.66 7.91
N ASN A 169 10.81 -8.38 8.92
CA ASN A 169 10.07 -8.66 10.15
C ASN A 169 9.63 -7.36 10.83
N THR A 170 10.53 -6.39 10.94
CA THR A 170 10.19 -5.07 11.53
C THR A 170 9.03 -4.39 10.80
N VAL A 171 8.99 -4.50 9.47
CA VAL A 171 7.91 -3.91 8.65
C VAL A 171 6.60 -4.64 8.90
N PHE A 172 6.61 -5.97 8.90
CA PHE A 172 5.40 -6.78 9.07
C PHE A 172 4.86 -6.77 10.50
N ASP A 173 5.71 -6.68 11.53
CA ASP A 173 5.29 -6.48 12.91
C ASP A 173 4.43 -5.22 13.05
N ILE A 174 4.91 -4.09 12.49
CA ILE A 174 4.17 -2.83 12.52
C ILE A 174 2.86 -2.93 11.70
N VAL A 175 2.91 -3.57 10.54
CA VAL A 175 1.72 -3.78 9.73
C VAL A 175 0.68 -4.60 10.50
N SER A 176 1.09 -5.63 11.23
CA SER A 176 0.19 -6.46 12.05
C SER A 176 -0.44 -5.70 13.22
N GLU A 177 0.28 -4.72 13.78
CA GLU A 177 -0.23 -3.87 14.87
C GLU A 177 -1.28 -2.86 14.39
N VAL A 178 -1.21 -2.43 13.12
CA VAL A 178 -2.10 -1.40 12.56
C VAL A 178 -3.35 -2.00 11.93
N TYR A 179 -3.29 -3.23 11.43
CA TYR A 179 -4.38 -3.97 10.80
C TYR A 179 -4.96 -5.05 11.68
#